data_a15a8503d9b4dd93d9f4e18023e654a7
#
_entry.id   a15a8503d9b4dd93d9f4e18023e654a7
#
_cell.length_a   1.000
_cell.length_b   1.000
_cell.length_c   1.000
_cell.angle_alpha   90.00
_cell.angle_beta   90.00
_cell.angle_gamma   90.00
#
_symmetry.space_group_name_H-M   'P 1'
#
loop_
_entity.id
_entity.type
_entity.pdbx_description
1 polymer ?
#
loop_
_entity_poly.entity_id
_entity_poly.type
_entity_poly.pdbx_seq_one_letter_code
_entity_poly.pdbx_strand_id
1 'polypeptide(L)'
;MRKTPPCLSILSLLLVLVAATATADVFDHSRFDQILKTYVDSQGLVDYNGIARDSDFSFYIQSLETAPVDRLSRDGQLAFWINAYNAVTIDKVIRRKPKRSVRETIIPGVWTSTEFFTSRQHLVAGRRMSQDHIEHQILRRQFRDPRIHFAIICASMGCPPLPRVAYTEVNVQKRLDEETREYLNSPRGTRIDRSENTLYISKLFNWFADDFVQKSGSVLAFIKPYVHEDILEFLERKPRISYLGYNWALNAQSLIQQ
;
A
#
# COMPACT_ATOMS: atom_id res chain seq x y z
N MET A 1 -40.54 -79.35 -0.70
CA MET A 1 -40.82 -77.99 -0.31
C MET A 1 -39.49 -77.23 -0.15
N ARG A 2 -39.12 -76.42 -1.15
CA ARG A 2 -37.90 -75.60 -1.11
C ARG A 2 -38.29 -74.22 -0.60
N LYS A 3 -37.69 -73.79 0.52
CA LYS A 3 -37.87 -72.42 1.09
C LYS A 3 -36.91 -71.46 0.40
N THR A 4 -37.41 -70.42 -0.23
CA THR A 4 -36.68 -69.30 -0.79
C THR A 4 -36.27 -68.35 0.35
N PRO A 5 -34.99 -67.84 0.37
CA PRO A 5 -34.59 -66.84 1.35
C PRO A 5 -35.14 -65.43 1.00
N PRO A 6 -35.32 -64.56 1.99
CA PRO A 6 -35.79 -63.20 1.76
C PRO A 6 -34.70 -62.30 1.19
N CYS A 7 -35.08 -61.50 0.19
CA CYS A 7 -34.23 -60.50 -0.46
C CYS A 7 -34.12 -59.30 0.47
N LEU A 8 -32.93 -59.07 1.05
CA LEU A 8 -32.62 -57.84 1.80
C LEU A 8 -32.33 -56.70 0.80
N SER A 9 -33.23 -55.74 0.69
CA SER A 9 -33.01 -54.50 -0.06
C SER A 9 -32.14 -53.56 0.77
N ILE A 10 -30.88 -53.40 0.38
CA ILE A 10 -29.98 -52.37 0.94
C ILE A 10 -30.34 -51.03 0.34
N LEU A 11 -30.97 -50.19 1.15
CA LEU A 11 -31.25 -48.80 0.80
C LEU A 11 -30.00 -47.98 1.04
N SER A 12 -29.22 -47.70 -0.01
CA SER A 12 -28.04 -46.82 0.05
C SER A 12 -28.47 -45.38 0.20
N LEU A 13 -28.30 -44.81 1.40
CA LEU A 13 -28.54 -43.39 1.69
C LEU A 13 -27.35 -42.60 1.14
N LEU A 14 -27.53 -41.94 0.00
CA LEU A 14 -26.52 -40.98 -0.53
C LEU A 14 -26.58 -39.72 0.32
N LEU A 15 -25.57 -39.54 1.18
CA LEU A 15 -25.35 -38.29 1.92
C LEU A 15 -24.71 -37.25 0.97
N VAL A 16 -25.51 -36.34 0.43
CA VAL A 16 -25.01 -35.21 -0.35
C VAL A 16 -24.45 -34.18 0.63
N LEU A 17 -23.12 -34.15 0.77
CA LEU A 17 -22.42 -33.05 1.48
C LEU A 17 -22.55 -31.77 0.63
N VAL A 18 -23.47 -30.88 0.98
CA VAL A 18 -23.47 -29.51 0.47
C VAL A 18 -22.38 -28.76 1.21
N ALA A 19 -21.21 -28.63 0.57
CA ALA A 19 -20.19 -27.72 1.05
C ALA A 19 -20.70 -26.28 0.95
N ALA A 20 -21.08 -25.68 2.07
CA ALA A 20 -21.36 -24.26 2.13
C ALA A 20 -20.05 -23.51 1.83
N THR A 21 -19.98 -22.90 0.67
CA THR A 21 -18.90 -21.95 0.36
C THR A 21 -19.09 -20.73 1.25
N ALA A 22 -18.28 -20.62 2.32
CA ALA A 22 -18.24 -19.40 3.10
C ALA A 22 -17.75 -18.28 2.17
N THR A 23 -18.60 -17.31 1.89
CA THR A 23 -18.20 -16.08 1.21
C THR A 23 -17.30 -15.30 2.17
N ALA A 24 -16.14 -14.83 1.67
CA ALA A 24 -15.28 -13.98 2.47
C ALA A 24 -16.02 -12.68 2.84
N ASP A 25 -15.78 -12.18 4.05
CA ASP A 25 -16.29 -10.88 4.46
C ASP A 25 -15.65 -9.77 3.60
N VAL A 26 -16.34 -8.63 3.46
CA VAL A 26 -15.82 -7.44 2.78
C VAL A 26 -15.69 -6.33 3.83
N PHE A 27 -14.54 -5.67 3.89
CA PHE A 27 -14.36 -4.49 4.73
C PHE A 27 -14.76 -3.23 3.96
N ASP A 28 -15.59 -2.37 4.56
CA ASP A 28 -16.06 -1.14 3.93
C ASP A 28 -15.02 -0.01 4.00
N HIS A 29 -14.45 0.33 2.85
CA HIS A 29 -13.52 1.43 2.66
C HIS A 29 -14.18 2.71 2.13
N SER A 30 -15.51 2.78 2.00
CA SER A 30 -16.22 3.88 1.34
C SER A 30 -15.95 5.25 1.97
N ARG A 31 -15.89 5.33 3.30
CA ARG A 31 -15.53 6.58 4.01
C ARG A 31 -14.13 7.04 3.67
N PHE A 32 -13.17 6.14 3.64
CA PHE A 32 -11.79 6.50 3.30
C PHE A 32 -11.67 6.91 1.83
N ASP A 33 -12.37 6.22 0.95
CA ASP A 33 -12.47 6.57 -0.47
C ASP A 33 -12.99 7.99 -0.68
N GLN A 34 -14.05 8.37 0.06
CA GLN A 34 -14.59 9.72 0.02
C GLN A 34 -13.61 10.78 0.57
N ILE A 35 -12.90 10.47 1.67
CA ILE A 35 -11.83 11.32 2.23
C ILE A 35 -10.73 11.53 1.19
N LEU A 36 -10.26 10.47 0.55
CA LEU A 36 -9.21 10.58 -0.47
C LEU A 36 -9.67 11.44 -1.66
N LYS A 37 -10.88 11.25 -2.15
CA LYS A 37 -11.45 12.04 -3.25
C LYS A 37 -11.57 13.51 -2.93
N THR A 38 -11.91 13.84 -1.68
CA THR A 38 -12.19 15.22 -1.23
C THR A 38 -10.90 15.99 -0.93
N TYR A 39 -9.93 15.35 -0.26
CA TYR A 39 -8.80 16.04 0.34
C TYR A 39 -7.45 15.72 -0.29
N VAL A 40 -7.40 14.86 -1.31
CA VAL A 40 -6.19 14.58 -2.07
C VAL A 40 -6.34 15.14 -3.47
N ASP A 41 -5.38 15.95 -3.92
CA ASP A 41 -5.41 16.51 -5.26
C ASP A 41 -4.84 15.54 -6.33
N SER A 42 -4.84 15.97 -7.59
CA SER A 42 -4.35 15.18 -8.72
C SER A 42 -2.84 14.88 -8.66
N GLN A 43 -2.08 15.56 -7.81
CA GLN A 43 -0.64 15.35 -7.63
C GLN A 43 -0.33 14.49 -6.38
N GLY A 44 -1.36 14.03 -5.67
CA GLY A 44 -1.25 13.26 -4.43
C GLY A 44 -0.89 14.10 -3.21
N LEU A 45 -1.11 15.43 -3.28
CA LEU A 45 -0.93 16.33 -2.14
C LEU A 45 -2.19 16.30 -1.27
N VAL A 46 -1.98 16.39 0.04
CA VAL A 46 -3.01 16.14 1.04
C VAL A 46 -3.39 17.44 1.78
N ASP A 47 -4.68 17.74 1.86
CA ASP A 47 -5.22 18.74 2.80
C ASP A 47 -5.42 18.09 4.19
N TYR A 48 -4.34 17.97 4.95
CA TYR A 48 -4.38 17.45 6.31
C TYR A 48 -5.28 18.23 7.25
N ASN A 49 -5.42 19.55 7.03
CA ASN A 49 -6.28 20.41 7.85
C ASN A 49 -7.76 20.15 7.57
N GLY A 50 -8.11 19.89 6.30
CA GLY A 50 -9.46 19.50 5.90
C GLY A 50 -9.83 18.15 6.52
N ILE A 51 -8.98 17.13 6.35
CA ILE A 51 -9.18 15.79 6.92
C ILE A 51 -9.32 15.84 8.45
N ALA A 52 -8.53 16.67 9.14
CA ALA A 52 -8.58 16.80 10.59
C ALA A 52 -9.94 17.27 11.15
N ARG A 53 -10.75 17.94 10.33
CA ARG A 53 -12.09 18.43 10.68
C ARG A 53 -13.22 17.51 10.23
N ASP A 54 -12.90 16.50 9.44
CA ASP A 54 -13.88 15.57 8.88
C ASP A 54 -14.10 14.39 9.84
N SER A 55 -15.32 14.27 10.36
CA SER A 55 -15.69 13.17 11.27
C SER A 55 -15.64 11.79 10.61
N ASP A 56 -15.86 11.69 9.30
CA ASP A 56 -15.79 10.41 8.58
C ASP A 56 -14.40 9.81 8.61
N PHE A 57 -13.35 10.64 8.62
CA PHE A 57 -11.99 10.15 8.81
C PHE A 57 -11.79 9.53 10.21
N SER A 58 -12.30 10.19 11.25
CA SER A 58 -12.23 9.66 12.62
C SER A 58 -13.00 8.34 12.75
N PHE A 59 -14.19 8.24 12.17
CA PHE A 59 -14.97 6.99 12.13
C PHE A 59 -14.25 5.89 11.34
N TYR A 60 -13.58 6.23 10.24
CA TYR A 60 -12.81 5.25 9.49
C TYR A 60 -11.61 4.72 10.32
N ILE A 61 -10.85 5.58 10.97
CA ILE A 61 -9.75 5.16 11.87
C ILE A 61 -10.28 4.22 12.97
N GLN A 62 -11.43 4.55 13.57
CA GLN A 62 -12.06 3.71 14.58
C GLN A 62 -12.51 2.35 14.02
N SER A 63 -13.02 2.31 12.79
CA SER A 63 -13.45 1.05 12.16
C SER A 63 -12.30 0.07 11.93
N LEU A 64 -11.06 0.56 11.77
CA LEU A 64 -9.88 -0.29 11.65
C LEU A 64 -9.59 -1.09 12.94
N GLU A 65 -10.03 -0.59 14.11
CA GLU A 65 -9.68 -1.18 15.39
C GLU A 65 -10.18 -2.62 15.57
N THR A 66 -11.38 -2.90 15.08
CA THR A 66 -12.06 -4.20 15.24
C THR A 66 -12.26 -4.98 13.93
N ALA A 67 -11.58 -4.56 12.88
CA ALA A 67 -11.71 -5.17 11.56
C ALA A 67 -11.41 -6.68 11.58
N PRO A 68 -12.32 -7.55 11.05
CA PRO A 68 -12.13 -8.99 11.03
C PRO A 68 -11.26 -9.44 9.85
N VAL A 69 -10.01 -8.96 9.81
CA VAL A 69 -9.12 -9.08 8.66
C VAL A 69 -8.91 -10.53 8.23
N ASP A 70 -8.85 -11.46 9.18
CA ASP A 70 -8.65 -12.88 8.90
C ASP A 70 -9.82 -13.53 8.12
N ARG A 71 -10.98 -12.87 8.05
CA ARG A 71 -12.15 -13.32 7.28
C ARG A 71 -12.21 -12.75 5.87
N LEU A 72 -11.37 -11.75 5.57
CA LEU A 72 -11.31 -11.14 4.24
C LEU A 72 -10.62 -12.08 3.25
N SER A 73 -10.96 -11.95 1.97
CA SER A 73 -10.20 -12.57 0.89
C SER A 73 -8.73 -12.09 0.92
N ARG A 74 -7.82 -12.79 0.25
CA ARG A 74 -6.41 -12.37 0.20
C ARG A 74 -6.25 -10.95 -0.37
N ASP A 75 -6.99 -10.62 -1.42
CA ASP A 75 -6.98 -9.27 -2.01
C ASP A 75 -7.68 -8.25 -1.10
N GLY A 76 -8.72 -8.66 -0.38
CA GLY A 76 -9.35 -7.84 0.67
C GLY A 76 -8.39 -7.53 1.82
N GLN A 77 -7.60 -8.50 2.27
CA GLN A 77 -6.57 -8.29 3.27
C GLN A 77 -5.48 -7.33 2.77
N LEU A 78 -5.00 -7.51 1.53
CA LEU A 78 -4.00 -6.63 0.93
C LEU A 78 -4.50 -5.19 0.85
N ALA A 79 -5.72 -4.99 0.33
CA ALA A 79 -6.38 -3.69 0.26
C ALA A 79 -6.55 -3.06 1.64
N PHE A 80 -7.01 -3.84 2.63
CA PHE A 80 -7.16 -3.39 4.01
C PHE A 80 -5.83 -2.87 4.58
N TRP A 81 -4.75 -3.62 4.47
CA TRP A 81 -3.47 -3.24 5.06
C TRP A 81 -2.83 -2.04 4.38
N ILE A 82 -2.98 -1.88 3.05
CA ILE A 82 -2.53 -0.67 2.33
C ILE A 82 -3.31 0.55 2.81
N ASN A 83 -4.64 0.47 2.87
CA ASN A 83 -5.48 1.58 3.33
C ASN A 83 -5.22 1.90 4.80
N ALA A 84 -5.08 0.89 5.67
CA ALA A 84 -4.77 1.08 7.08
C ALA A 84 -3.42 1.79 7.28
N TYR A 85 -2.37 1.41 6.53
CA TYR A 85 -1.08 2.09 6.55
C TYR A 85 -1.22 3.56 6.19
N ASN A 86 -1.90 3.85 5.08
CA ASN A 86 -2.08 5.21 4.58
C ASN A 86 -2.93 6.06 5.54
N ALA A 87 -4.03 5.52 6.05
CA ALA A 87 -4.88 6.22 7.02
C ALA A 87 -4.15 6.51 8.34
N VAL A 88 -3.41 5.53 8.88
CA VAL A 88 -2.57 5.71 10.08
C VAL A 88 -1.50 6.77 9.83
N THR A 89 -0.90 6.81 8.64
CA THR A 89 0.09 7.84 8.27
C THR A 89 -0.54 9.23 8.28
N ILE A 90 -1.72 9.38 7.67
CA ILE A 90 -2.48 10.64 7.66
C ILE A 90 -2.81 11.08 9.09
N ASP A 91 -3.37 10.19 9.92
CA ASP A 91 -3.73 10.51 11.31
C ASP A 91 -2.51 10.93 12.14
N LYS A 92 -1.36 10.28 11.95
CA LYS A 92 -0.12 10.71 12.61
C LYS A 92 0.36 12.08 12.16
N VAL A 93 0.25 12.43 10.89
CA VAL A 93 0.56 13.80 10.42
C VAL A 93 -0.37 14.81 11.09
N ILE A 94 -1.67 14.54 11.13
CA ILE A 94 -2.68 15.40 11.77
C ILE A 94 -2.38 15.60 13.25
N ARG A 95 -2.06 14.54 13.98
CA ARG A 95 -1.77 14.61 15.42
C ARG A 95 -0.44 15.29 15.74
N ARG A 96 0.60 15.04 14.93
CA ARG A 96 1.96 15.56 15.18
C ARG A 96 2.20 16.92 14.58
N LYS A 97 1.44 17.34 13.58
CA LYS A 97 1.51 18.64 12.89
C LYS A 97 2.94 19.03 12.49
N PRO A 98 3.67 18.16 11.76
CA PRO A 98 5.01 18.51 11.29
C PRO A 98 4.90 19.72 10.36
N LYS A 99 5.85 20.68 10.48
CA LYS A 99 5.80 21.92 9.69
C LYS A 99 6.30 21.73 8.27
N ARG A 100 7.39 20.98 8.08
CA ARG A 100 8.07 20.83 6.78
C ARG A 100 8.29 19.38 6.38
N SER A 101 8.44 18.47 7.34
CA SER A 101 8.78 17.06 7.08
C SER A 101 8.38 16.18 8.25
N VAL A 102 7.93 14.95 7.98
CA VAL A 102 7.71 13.92 9.00
C VAL A 102 8.99 13.52 9.74
N ARG A 103 10.15 13.92 9.21
CA ARG A 103 11.47 13.72 9.84
C ARG A 103 11.87 14.85 10.79
N GLU A 104 11.07 15.89 10.91
CA GLU A 104 11.31 16.94 11.89
C GLU A 104 11.25 16.38 13.31
N THR A 105 12.26 16.73 14.11
CA THR A 105 12.21 16.60 15.56
C THR A 105 11.39 17.76 16.12
N ILE A 106 10.21 17.46 16.68
CA ILE A 106 9.29 18.49 17.23
C ILE A 106 9.89 19.09 18.49
N ILE A 107 10.69 18.33 19.23
CA ILE A 107 11.43 18.79 20.43
C ILE A 107 12.86 18.29 20.29
N PRO A 108 13.88 19.15 20.33
CA PRO A 108 15.28 18.72 20.32
C PRO A 108 15.54 17.68 21.43
N GLY A 109 15.98 16.47 21.05
CA GLY A 109 16.34 15.39 21.97
C GLY A 109 15.22 14.43 22.39
N VAL A 110 13.94 14.61 22.00
CA VAL A 110 12.83 13.77 22.47
C VAL A 110 12.26 12.83 21.41
N TRP A 111 12.36 13.14 20.12
CA TRP A 111 11.78 12.32 19.05
C TRP A 111 12.73 12.20 17.87
N THR A 112 13.10 10.99 17.51
CA THR A 112 13.84 10.72 16.28
C THR A 112 12.86 10.60 15.10
N SER A 113 13.35 10.88 13.89
CA SER A 113 12.57 10.66 12.65
C SER A 113 12.02 9.22 12.54
N THR A 114 12.67 8.27 13.20
CA THR A 114 12.29 6.87 13.26
C THR A 114 10.99 6.65 14.02
N GLU A 115 10.72 7.42 15.08
CA GLU A 115 9.52 7.22 15.92
C GLU A 115 8.21 7.57 15.22
N PHE A 116 8.25 8.41 14.18
CA PHE A 116 7.05 8.65 13.37
C PHE A 116 6.51 7.32 12.82
N PHE A 117 7.38 6.44 12.35
CA PHE A 117 6.99 5.17 11.74
C PHE A 117 6.93 4.01 12.72
N THR A 118 7.74 4.00 13.78
CA THR A 118 7.88 2.86 14.70
C THR A 118 6.98 2.90 15.93
N SER A 119 6.40 4.07 16.28
CA SER A 119 5.51 4.17 17.44
C SER A 119 4.18 3.44 17.24
N ARG A 120 3.83 2.54 18.17
CA ARG A 120 2.61 1.71 18.15
C ARG A 120 1.44 2.44 18.80
N GLN A 121 0.91 3.45 18.15
CA GLN A 121 -0.14 4.30 18.70
C GLN A 121 -1.55 3.90 18.27
N HIS A 122 -1.70 3.23 17.11
CA HIS A 122 -2.98 2.87 16.53
C HIS A 122 -3.36 1.42 16.85
N LEU A 123 -4.61 1.22 17.21
CA LEU A 123 -5.22 -0.09 17.28
C LEU A 123 -5.72 -0.44 15.88
N VAL A 124 -5.25 -1.55 15.32
CA VAL A 124 -5.65 -2.03 13.98
C VAL A 124 -5.84 -3.54 14.07
N ALA A 125 -7.00 -4.04 13.65
CA ALA A 125 -7.35 -5.46 13.74
C ALA A 125 -7.08 -6.05 15.15
N GLY A 126 -7.52 -5.36 16.19
CA GLY A 126 -7.36 -5.78 17.59
C GLY A 126 -5.95 -5.65 18.18
N ARG A 127 -4.98 -5.08 17.46
CA ARG A 127 -3.58 -4.99 17.92
C ARG A 127 -3.03 -3.57 17.79
N ARG A 128 -2.22 -3.13 18.76
CA ARG A 128 -1.47 -1.88 18.64
C ARG A 128 -0.33 -2.05 17.65
N MET A 129 -0.36 -1.29 16.56
CA MET A 129 0.60 -1.38 15.46
C MET A 129 1.24 -0.03 15.15
N SER A 130 2.40 -0.10 14.53
CA SER A 130 3.08 1.02 13.86
C SER A 130 3.00 0.83 12.34
N GLN A 131 3.26 1.89 11.57
CA GLN A 131 3.41 1.76 10.12
C GLN A 131 4.53 0.79 9.76
N ASP A 132 5.68 0.87 10.45
CA ASP A 132 6.80 -0.05 10.29
C ASP A 132 6.37 -1.52 10.45
N HIS A 133 5.52 -1.82 11.46
CA HIS A 133 5.00 -3.17 11.64
C HIS A 133 4.09 -3.60 10.48
N ILE A 134 3.17 -2.72 10.05
CA ILE A 134 2.26 -3.01 8.93
C ILE A 134 3.07 -3.24 7.65
N GLU A 135 4.06 -2.39 7.36
CA GLU A 135 4.89 -2.50 6.17
C GLU A 135 5.77 -3.75 6.20
N HIS A 136 6.61 -3.91 7.24
CA HIS A 136 7.66 -4.91 7.25
C HIS A 136 7.19 -6.30 7.69
N GLN A 137 6.26 -6.40 8.64
CA GLN A 137 5.82 -7.70 9.15
C GLN A 137 4.57 -8.23 8.46
N ILE A 138 3.76 -7.35 7.84
CA ILE A 138 2.53 -7.76 7.17
C ILE A 138 2.68 -7.62 5.65
N LEU A 139 2.71 -6.41 5.11
CA LEU A 139 2.67 -6.19 3.66
C LEU A 139 3.85 -6.86 2.95
N ARG A 140 5.08 -6.59 3.34
CA ARG A 140 6.27 -7.16 2.71
C ARG A 140 6.39 -8.66 2.93
N ARG A 141 6.19 -9.11 4.17
CA ARG A 141 6.47 -10.50 4.56
C ARG A 141 5.40 -11.48 4.11
N GLN A 142 4.11 -11.10 4.22
CA GLN A 142 2.99 -12.00 3.95
C GLN A 142 2.57 -11.96 2.48
N PHE A 143 2.56 -10.78 1.85
CA PHE A 143 2.12 -10.64 0.46
C PHE A 143 3.26 -10.80 -0.54
N ARG A 144 4.48 -10.39 -0.19
CA ARG A 144 5.69 -10.48 -1.04
C ARG A 144 5.48 -9.86 -2.42
N ASP A 145 4.77 -8.76 -2.45
CA ASP A 145 4.48 -8.00 -3.67
C ASP A 145 5.16 -6.63 -3.61
N PRO A 146 6.26 -6.40 -4.34
CA PRO A 146 6.99 -5.14 -4.26
C PRO A 146 6.23 -3.94 -4.81
N ARG A 147 5.09 -4.14 -5.51
CA ARG A 147 4.22 -3.03 -5.95
C ARG A 147 3.63 -2.26 -4.77
N ILE A 148 3.59 -2.85 -3.56
CA ILE A 148 3.16 -2.13 -2.35
C ILE A 148 3.97 -0.86 -2.08
N HIS A 149 5.25 -0.84 -2.48
CA HIS A 149 6.12 0.32 -2.31
C HIS A 149 5.68 1.55 -3.13
N PHE A 150 4.75 1.37 -4.07
CA PHE A 150 4.13 2.44 -4.85
C PHE A 150 2.71 2.77 -4.38
N ALA A 151 2.18 2.02 -3.41
CA ALA A 151 0.83 2.15 -2.87
C ALA A 151 0.77 2.72 -1.44
N ILE A 152 1.84 2.54 -0.65
CA ILE A 152 1.93 3.06 0.71
C ILE A 152 2.74 4.35 0.75
N ILE A 153 2.27 5.33 1.54
CA ILE A 153 2.89 6.66 1.60
C ILE A 153 3.60 6.92 2.92
N CYS A 154 4.74 7.59 2.86
CA CYS A 154 5.45 8.10 4.03
C CYS A 154 5.18 9.60 4.30
N ALA A 155 4.14 10.17 3.70
CA ALA A 155 3.78 11.58 3.78
C ALA A 155 4.89 12.55 3.32
N SER A 156 5.75 12.16 2.37
CA SER A 156 6.78 13.03 1.82
C SER A 156 6.63 13.20 0.31
N MET A 157 7.17 14.28 -0.23
CA MET A 157 7.16 14.60 -1.67
C MET A 157 7.92 13.58 -2.52
N GLY A 158 8.87 12.85 -1.94
CA GLY A 158 9.62 11.79 -2.63
C GLY A 158 8.88 10.45 -2.67
N CYS A 159 7.81 10.27 -1.88
CA CYS A 159 6.93 9.12 -1.95
C CYS A 159 6.16 9.06 -3.28
N PRO A 160 5.64 7.90 -3.64
CA PRO A 160 4.55 7.81 -4.60
C PRO A 160 3.40 8.74 -4.19
N PRO A 161 2.66 9.32 -5.15
CA PRO A 161 1.48 10.11 -4.85
C PRO A 161 0.45 9.29 -4.07
N LEU A 162 -0.21 9.91 -3.08
CA LEU A 162 -1.35 9.24 -2.44
C LEU A 162 -2.50 9.16 -3.46
N PRO A 163 -3.02 7.96 -3.76
CA PRO A 163 -4.12 7.85 -4.71
C PRO A 163 -5.42 8.44 -4.15
N ARG A 164 -6.26 8.95 -5.04
CA ARG A 164 -7.57 9.52 -4.70
C ARG A 164 -8.69 8.48 -4.53
N VAL A 165 -8.35 7.21 -4.62
CA VAL A 165 -9.30 6.09 -4.53
C VAL A 165 -8.76 5.06 -3.55
N ALA A 166 -9.60 4.60 -2.64
CA ALA A 166 -9.23 3.54 -1.71
C ALA A 166 -9.05 2.20 -2.44
N TYR A 167 -8.15 1.37 -1.93
CA TYR A 167 -8.02 0.01 -2.38
C TYR A 167 -9.18 -0.85 -1.87
N THR A 168 -9.65 -1.76 -2.72
CA THR A 168 -10.67 -2.76 -2.40
C THR A 168 -10.22 -4.12 -2.91
N GLU A 169 -10.84 -5.21 -2.48
CA GLU A 169 -10.54 -6.53 -3.02
C GLU A 169 -10.71 -6.64 -4.54
N VAL A 170 -11.63 -5.84 -5.10
CA VAL A 170 -11.93 -5.87 -6.54
C VAL A 170 -10.90 -5.09 -7.36
N ASN A 171 -10.32 -4.01 -6.79
CA ASN A 171 -9.47 -3.10 -7.54
C ASN A 171 -7.97 -3.20 -7.20
N VAL A 172 -7.58 -3.82 -6.09
CA VAL A 172 -6.22 -3.74 -5.55
C VAL A 172 -5.15 -4.18 -6.55
N GLN A 173 -5.34 -5.26 -7.25
CA GLN A 173 -4.35 -5.77 -8.20
C GLN A 173 -4.14 -4.83 -9.37
N LYS A 174 -5.23 -4.34 -9.96
CA LYS A 174 -5.20 -3.37 -11.07
C LYS A 174 -4.54 -2.07 -10.64
N ARG A 175 -4.93 -1.55 -9.46
CA ARG A 175 -4.38 -0.30 -8.95
C ARG A 175 -2.89 -0.40 -8.61
N LEU A 176 -2.44 -1.51 -8.06
CA LEU A 176 -1.01 -1.73 -7.81
C LEU A 176 -0.18 -1.66 -9.11
N ASP A 177 -0.70 -2.19 -10.22
CA ASP A 177 -0.05 -2.06 -11.53
C ASP A 177 -0.08 -0.63 -12.06
N GLU A 178 -1.22 0.05 -11.93
CA GLU A 178 -1.40 1.44 -12.36
C GLU A 178 -0.48 2.39 -11.59
N GLU A 179 -0.48 2.34 -10.25
CA GLU A 179 0.36 3.18 -9.39
C GLU A 179 1.86 2.92 -9.63
N THR A 180 2.25 1.65 -9.85
CA THR A 180 3.62 1.29 -10.19
C THR A 180 4.03 1.93 -11.52
N ARG A 181 3.19 1.82 -12.54
CA ARG A 181 3.44 2.38 -13.88
C ARG A 181 3.49 3.90 -13.83
N GLU A 182 2.53 4.52 -13.17
CA GLU A 182 2.45 5.98 -13.05
C GLU A 182 3.68 6.54 -12.32
N TYR A 183 4.06 5.95 -11.19
CA TYR A 183 5.23 6.38 -10.45
C TYR A 183 6.52 6.23 -11.24
N LEU A 184 6.74 5.08 -11.88
CA LEU A 184 7.96 4.80 -12.62
C LEU A 184 8.15 5.72 -13.83
N ASN A 185 7.07 6.18 -14.46
CA ASN A 185 7.12 7.11 -15.60
C ASN A 185 7.05 8.59 -15.17
N SER A 186 7.05 8.86 -13.87
CA SER A 186 7.12 10.21 -13.31
C SER A 186 8.57 10.65 -13.04
N PRO A 187 8.84 11.96 -12.90
CA PRO A 187 10.16 12.46 -12.49
C PRO A 187 10.63 11.97 -11.11
N ARG A 188 9.72 11.43 -10.29
CA ARG A 188 10.03 10.82 -8.98
C ARG A 188 10.51 9.37 -9.12
N GLY A 189 10.10 8.67 -10.18
CA GLY A 189 10.41 7.26 -10.44
C GLY A 189 11.68 7.07 -11.22
N THR A 190 11.78 7.72 -12.40
CA THR A 190 12.94 7.59 -13.30
C THR A 190 13.31 8.91 -13.97
N ARG A 191 14.57 9.06 -14.36
CA ARG A 191 15.07 10.17 -15.17
C ARG A 191 16.26 9.72 -16.02
N ILE A 192 16.18 9.95 -17.32
CA ILE A 192 17.25 9.71 -18.27
C ILE A 192 18.21 10.92 -18.30
N ASP A 193 19.51 10.64 -18.18
CA ASP A 193 20.57 11.58 -18.51
C ASP A 193 21.37 11.03 -19.70
N ARG A 194 21.10 11.58 -20.87
CA ARG A 194 21.71 11.12 -22.13
C ARG A 194 23.18 11.55 -22.25
N SER A 195 23.56 12.66 -21.61
CA SER A 195 24.93 13.19 -21.68
C SER A 195 25.88 12.33 -20.85
N GLU A 196 25.41 11.83 -19.71
CA GLU A 196 26.19 10.99 -18.81
C GLU A 196 25.94 9.48 -19.03
N ASN A 197 25.16 9.11 -20.04
CA ASN A 197 24.67 7.73 -20.25
C ASN A 197 24.21 7.09 -18.94
N THR A 198 23.36 7.80 -18.18
CA THR A 198 22.91 7.37 -16.84
C THR A 198 21.37 7.35 -16.77
N LEU A 199 20.83 6.24 -16.28
CA LEU A 199 19.43 6.14 -15.84
C LEU A 199 19.38 6.31 -14.33
N TYR A 200 18.74 7.37 -13.88
CA TYR A 200 18.42 7.56 -12.47
C TYR A 200 17.09 6.90 -12.16
N ILE A 201 17.07 6.11 -11.10
CA ILE A 201 15.86 5.45 -10.60
C ILE A 201 15.59 5.88 -9.15
N SER A 202 14.34 5.71 -8.69
CA SER A 202 13.95 6.07 -7.33
C SER A 202 14.82 5.41 -6.26
N LYS A 203 15.02 6.12 -5.15
CA LYS A 203 15.70 5.63 -3.95
C LYS A 203 15.00 4.41 -3.34
N LEU A 204 13.71 4.20 -3.61
CA LEU A 204 12.95 3.01 -3.19
C LEU A 204 13.60 1.71 -3.67
N PHE A 205 14.14 1.71 -4.89
CA PHE A 205 14.86 0.56 -5.44
C PHE A 205 16.19 0.25 -4.75
N ASN A 206 16.77 1.22 -4.04
CA ASN A 206 17.92 0.99 -3.20
C ASN A 206 17.53 0.46 -1.82
N TRP A 207 16.51 1.07 -1.21
CA TRP A 207 16.09 0.71 0.15
C TRP A 207 15.43 -0.65 0.24
N PHE A 208 14.69 -1.03 -0.79
CA PHE A 208 13.89 -2.27 -0.87
C PHE A 208 14.37 -3.21 -1.98
N ALA A 209 15.65 -3.15 -2.34
CA ALA A 209 16.22 -3.92 -3.46
C ALA A 209 15.88 -5.41 -3.39
N ASP A 210 15.94 -6.00 -2.21
CA ASP A 210 15.67 -7.42 -2.00
C ASP A 210 14.25 -7.84 -2.42
N ASP A 211 13.25 -6.99 -2.18
CA ASP A 211 11.87 -7.29 -2.55
C ASP A 211 11.70 -7.38 -4.08
N PHE A 212 12.34 -6.46 -4.82
CA PHE A 212 12.30 -6.42 -6.27
C PHE A 212 13.11 -7.58 -6.88
N VAL A 213 14.28 -7.88 -6.29
CA VAL A 213 15.14 -8.98 -6.73
C VAL A 213 14.43 -10.33 -6.50
N GLN A 214 13.82 -10.54 -5.34
CA GLN A 214 13.07 -11.77 -5.05
C GLN A 214 11.90 -11.98 -6.02
N LYS A 215 11.22 -10.92 -6.44
CA LYS A 215 10.07 -10.99 -7.35
C LYS A 215 10.47 -11.24 -8.80
N SER A 216 11.53 -10.58 -9.28
CA SER A 216 11.81 -10.46 -10.72
C SER A 216 13.25 -10.82 -11.11
N GLY A 217 14.07 -11.29 -10.16
CA GLY A 217 15.47 -11.62 -10.39
C GLY A 217 16.42 -10.42 -10.38
N SER A 218 15.94 -9.22 -10.70
CA SER A 218 16.69 -7.96 -10.57
C SER A 218 15.76 -6.76 -10.50
N VAL A 219 16.26 -5.62 -10.01
CA VAL A 219 15.54 -4.34 -10.01
C VAL A 219 15.15 -3.94 -11.43
N LEU A 220 16.04 -4.05 -12.40
CA LEU A 220 15.74 -3.69 -13.79
C LEU A 220 14.72 -4.64 -14.43
N ALA A 221 14.75 -5.93 -14.12
CA ALA A 221 13.75 -6.89 -14.59
C ALA A 221 12.36 -6.55 -14.04
N PHE A 222 12.27 -6.03 -12.81
CA PHE A 222 11.01 -5.53 -12.25
C PHE A 222 10.54 -4.25 -12.95
N ILE A 223 11.43 -3.30 -13.25
CA ILE A 223 11.09 -1.99 -13.85
C ILE A 223 10.59 -2.13 -15.29
N LYS A 224 11.23 -2.98 -16.10
CA LYS A 224 10.99 -3.07 -17.54
C LYS A 224 9.52 -3.18 -17.99
N PRO A 225 8.64 -3.98 -17.33
CA PRO A 225 7.23 -4.10 -17.74
C PRO A 225 6.38 -2.85 -17.50
N TYR A 226 6.87 -1.89 -16.71
CA TYR A 226 6.11 -0.73 -16.25
C TYR A 226 6.53 0.58 -16.90
N VAL A 227 7.72 0.68 -17.47
CA VAL A 227 8.24 1.94 -18.02
C VAL A 227 7.86 2.12 -19.49
N HIS A 228 7.87 3.39 -19.94
CA HIS A 228 7.64 3.76 -21.32
C HIS A 228 8.78 3.32 -22.25
N GLU A 229 8.50 3.31 -23.56
CA GLU A 229 9.42 2.82 -24.60
C GLU A 229 10.75 3.57 -24.64
N ASP A 230 10.76 4.88 -24.41
CA ASP A 230 11.97 5.70 -24.39
C ASP A 230 12.98 5.28 -23.30
N ILE A 231 12.46 4.79 -22.16
CA ILE A 231 13.28 4.24 -21.07
C ILE A 231 13.78 2.82 -21.45
N LEU A 232 12.92 2.01 -22.08
CA LEU A 232 13.30 0.67 -22.56
C LEU A 232 14.42 0.76 -23.60
N GLU A 233 14.27 1.61 -24.61
CA GLU A 233 15.30 1.88 -25.63
C GLU A 233 16.60 2.39 -25.01
N PHE A 234 16.48 3.25 -23.98
CA PHE A 234 17.65 3.76 -23.29
C PHE A 234 18.38 2.66 -22.51
N LEU A 235 17.66 1.70 -21.93
CA LEU A 235 18.25 0.53 -21.23
C LEU A 235 19.07 -0.36 -22.19
N GLU A 236 18.75 -0.44 -23.49
CA GLU A 236 19.53 -1.19 -24.48
C GLU A 236 20.95 -0.61 -24.65
N ARG A 237 21.15 0.67 -24.34
CA ARG A 237 22.48 1.33 -24.35
C ARG A 237 23.34 0.95 -23.14
N LYS A 238 22.83 0.09 -22.23
CA LYS A 238 23.51 -0.33 -20.99
C LYS A 238 23.98 0.86 -20.16
N PRO A 239 23.09 1.80 -19.81
CA PRO A 239 23.44 2.98 -19.05
C PRO A 239 23.96 2.62 -17.65
N ARG A 240 24.72 3.52 -17.04
CA ARG A 240 24.96 3.46 -15.62
C ARG A 240 23.64 3.66 -14.88
N ILE A 241 23.38 2.84 -13.86
CA ILE A 241 22.23 3.02 -12.96
C ILE A 241 22.67 3.82 -11.75
N SER A 242 21.92 4.85 -11.42
CA SER A 242 22.12 5.70 -10.27
C SER A 242 20.79 5.99 -9.57
N TYR A 243 20.81 6.67 -8.43
CA TYR A 243 19.59 6.91 -7.66
C TYR A 243 19.26 8.40 -7.61
N LEU A 244 17.96 8.70 -7.76
CA LEU A 244 17.43 10.05 -7.56
C LEU A 244 17.64 10.51 -6.11
N GLY A 245 17.75 11.81 -5.90
CA GLY A 245 17.60 12.41 -4.57
C GLY A 245 16.20 12.17 -4.03
N TYR A 246 16.06 11.99 -2.71
CA TYR A 246 14.74 11.78 -2.10
C TYR A 246 14.28 13.05 -1.37
N ASN A 247 13.11 13.56 -1.76
CA ASN A 247 12.56 14.78 -1.18
C ASN A 247 11.69 14.45 0.06
N TRP A 248 12.21 14.76 1.24
CA TRP A 248 11.53 14.53 2.52
C TRP A 248 10.57 15.64 2.93
N ALA A 249 10.37 16.68 2.11
CA ALA A 249 9.35 17.69 2.38
C ALA A 249 7.96 17.04 2.50
N LEU A 250 7.12 17.53 3.41
CA LEU A 250 5.76 17.04 3.63
C LEU A 250 4.92 17.22 2.36
N ASN A 251 4.13 16.21 1.99
CA ASN A 251 3.23 16.26 0.85
C ASN A 251 1.89 16.99 1.15
N ALA A 252 1.97 18.13 1.80
CA ALA A 252 0.80 18.92 2.19
C ALA A 252 0.49 20.00 1.15
N GLN A 253 -0.78 20.17 0.79
CA GLN A 253 -1.26 21.24 -0.12
C GLN A 253 -0.90 22.64 0.40
N SER A 254 -0.97 22.84 1.71
CA SER A 254 -0.71 24.16 2.35
C SER A 254 0.75 24.64 2.24
N LEU A 255 1.71 23.76 1.93
CA LEU A 255 3.13 24.13 1.81
C LEU A 255 3.52 24.61 0.40
N ILE A 256 2.65 24.42 -0.59
CA ILE A 256 2.91 24.82 -1.99
C ILE A 256 2.33 26.21 -2.29
N GLN A 257 1.45 26.70 -1.42
CA GLN A 257 0.81 28.02 -1.56
C GLN A 257 1.58 29.17 -0.89
N GLN A 258 2.76 28.91 -0.33
CA GLN A 258 3.70 29.89 0.24
C GLN A 258 4.94 30.05 -0.65
#